data_8c7f3a89f517c25280440e3db23966f9
#
_entry.id   8c7f3a89f517c25280440e3db23966f9
#
_cell.length_a   1.000
_cell.length_b   1.000
_cell.length_c   1.000
_cell.angle_alpha   90.00
_cell.angle_beta   90.00
_cell.angle_gamma   90.00
#
_symmetry.space_group_name_H-M   'P 1'
#
loop_
_entity.id
_entity.type
_entity.pdbx_description
1 polymer ?
#
loop_
_entity_poly.entity_id
_entity_poly.type
_entity_poly.pdbx_seq_one_letter_code
_entity_poly.pdbx_strand_id
1 'polypeptide(L)'
;MSSSTTNLDLIAQSQSSKEVTANALFDAGSPATLFGRRASLCSGLNWFYYGGVMMVDGVLTTIANNAAALALTASATNYIEATRVGVVSKNTTAFTPGSIPLYTAVTGAATVTSYTDQRAWVQPEHITSMASVAVTTADVTLNDAQARGSYLTTTGALTGNRNVIVPNNWQGTVFCNNSGAFTTTFKTAAGSGVVVAQGK
;
A
#
# COMPACT_ATOMS: atom_id res chain seq x y z
N MET A 1 -4.30 33.43 22.72
CA MET A 1 -3.37 32.40 22.25
C MET A 1 -4.19 31.21 21.81
N SER A 2 -4.05 30.76 20.60
CA SER A 2 -4.62 29.48 20.18
C SER A 2 -3.80 28.38 20.85
N SER A 3 -4.43 27.59 21.74
CA SER A 3 -3.78 26.41 22.32
C SER A 3 -3.84 25.27 21.34
N SER A 4 -2.72 24.62 21.07
CA SER A 4 -2.69 23.38 20.29
C SER A 4 -2.71 22.17 21.23
N THR A 5 -3.45 21.15 20.86
CA THR A 5 -3.44 19.85 21.55
C THR A 5 -2.34 18.92 21.00
N THR A 6 -1.58 19.38 20.02
CA THR A 6 -0.45 18.66 19.44
C THR A 6 0.83 18.93 20.22
N ASN A 7 1.78 18.00 20.17
CA ASN A 7 3.13 18.18 20.75
C ASN A 7 4.09 18.90 19.79
N LEU A 8 3.55 19.57 18.75
CA LEU A 8 4.35 20.33 17.80
C LEU A 8 4.51 21.78 18.28
N ASP A 9 5.64 22.37 17.90
CA ASP A 9 5.92 23.77 18.21
C ASP A 9 4.90 24.70 17.57
N LEU A 10 4.53 25.75 18.29
CA LEU A 10 3.59 26.76 17.81
C LEU A 10 4.34 27.97 17.26
N ILE A 11 3.87 28.48 16.13
CA ILE A 11 4.33 29.76 15.58
C ILE A 11 3.56 30.90 16.27
N ALA A 12 4.24 31.69 17.08
CA ALA A 12 3.63 32.86 17.71
C ALA A 12 3.54 34.05 16.72
N GLN A 13 2.51 34.91 16.93
CA GLN A 13 2.28 36.06 16.05
C GLN A 13 3.49 37.03 15.97
N SER A 14 4.19 37.21 17.06
CA SER A 14 5.36 38.10 17.18
C SER A 14 6.72 37.39 17.15
N GLN A 15 6.74 36.09 16.83
CA GLN A 15 7.95 35.29 16.80
C GLN A 15 8.88 35.78 15.68
N SER A 16 10.17 35.98 16.00
CA SER A 16 11.23 36.16 15.00
C SER A 16 11.59 34.79 14.38
N SER A 17 12.10 34.80 13.16
CA SER A 17 12.53 33.57 12.44
C SER A 17 11.47 32.48 12.40
N LYS A 18 10.25 32.87 12.00
CA LYS A 18 9.10 31.96 11.86
C LYS A 18 9.37 30.82 10.87
N GLU A 19 10.20 31.09 9.88
CA GLU A 19 10.65 30.12 8.89
C GLU A 19 11.38 28.94 9.52
N VAL A 20 12.14 29.14 10.60
CA VAL A 20 12.86 28.07 11.30
C VAL A 20 11.86 27.11 11.95
N THR A 21 10.84 27.64 12.65
CA THR A 21 9.78 26.82 13.25
C THR A 21 8.94 26.14 12.17
N ALA A 22 8.59 26.86 11.09
CA ALA A 22 7.82 26.29 9.98
C ALA A 22 8.59 25.14 9.31
N ASN A 23 9.87 25.32 9.06
CA ASN A 23 10.72 24.27 8.48
C ASN A 23 10.83 23.05 9.40
N ALA A 24 10.99 23.26 10.71
CA ALA A 24 11.02 22.16 11.69
C ALA A 24 9.68 21.39 11.73
N LEU A 25 8.56 22.08 11.59
CA LEU A 25 7.23 21.43 11.49
C LEU A 25 7.08 20.64 10.18
N PHE A 26 7.59 21.18 9.08
CA PHE A 26 7.59 20.47 7.81
C PHE A 26 8.49 19.23 7.85
N ASP A 27 9.65 19.31 8.48
CA ASP A 27 10.55 18.16 8.67
C ASP A 27 9.90 17.09 9.56
N ALA A 28 9.27 17.50 10.67
CA ALA A 28 8.53 16.58 11.53
C ALA A 28 7.34 15.92 10.83
N GLY A 29 6.67 16.64 9.91
CA GLY A 29 5.59 16.14 9.08
C GLY A 29 6.05 15.39 7.82
N SER A 30 7.34 15.36 7.52
CA SER A 30 7.89 14.86 6.25
C SER A 30 7.49 13.41 5.92
N PRO A 31 7.49 12.44 6.84
CA PRO A 31 6.98 11.11 6.54
C PRO A 31 5.51 11.12 6.10
N ALA A 32 4.73 12.08 6.62
CA ALA A 32 3.33 12.27 6.26
C ALA A 32 3.13 12.87 4.87
N THR A 33 4.09 13.58 4.36
CA THR A 33 3.97 14.29 3.09
C THR A 33 4.37 13.44 1.89
N LEU A 34 5.01 12.30 2.11
CA LEU A 34 5.40 11.38 1.03
C LEU A 34 4.21 11.10 0.10
N PHE A 35 4.42 11.33 -1.19
CA PHE A 35 3.41 11.30 -2.24
C PHE A 35 2.24 12.29 -2.07
N GLY A 36 2.33 13.22 -1.12
CA GLY A 36 1.32 14.26 -0.92
C GLY A 36 1.11 15.10 -2.17
N ARG A 37 -0.15 15.45 -2.47
CA ARG A 37 -0.48 16.30 -3.62
C ARG A 37 0.20 17.66 -3.50
N ARG A 38 1.02 18.02 -4.48
CA ARG A 38 1.69 19.32 -4.57
C ARG A 38 0.78 20.34 -5.24
N ALA A 39 -0.20 20.83 -4.49
CA ALA A 39 -1.30 21.64 -4.99
C ALA A 39 -0.85 22.89 -5.78
N SER A 40 0.27 23.51 -5.40
CA SER A 40 0.81 24.70 -6.05
C SER A 40 1.26 24.49 -7.51
N LEU A 41 1.53 23.24 -7.90
CA LEU A 41 1.94 22.89 -9.27
C LEU A 41 0.84 22.15 -10.04
N CYS A 42 -0.16 21.58 -9.34
CA CYS A 42 -1.27 20.90 -10.00
C CYS A 42 -2.15 21.90 -10.75
N SER A 43 -2.36 21.67 -12.04
CA SER A 43 -3.28 22.48 -12.85
C SER A 43 -3.86 21.64 -13.99
N GLY A 44 -5.13 21.88 -14.32
CA GLY A 44 -5.82 21.11 -15.35
C GLY A 44 -5.83 19.60 -15.01
N LEU A 45 -5.25 18.80 -15.87
CA LEU A 45 -5.08 17.36 -15.70
C LEU A 45 -3.66 16.97 -15.22
N ASN A 46 -2.83 17.95 -14.91
CA ASN A 46 -1.48 17.73 -14.45
C ASN A 46 -1.44 17.53 -12.94
N TRP A 47 -1.00 16.36 -12.50
CA TRP A 47 -0.86 16.02 -11.09
C TRP A 47 0.61 16.02 -10.67
N PHE A 48 0.90 16.70 -9.56
CA PHE A 48 2.22 16.75 -8.97
C PHE A 48 2.15 16.27 -7.52
N TYR A 49 3.22 15.64 -7.05
CA TYR A 49 3.35 15.14 -5.69
C TYR A 49 4.71 15.47 -5.06
N TYR A 50 4.72 15.50 -3.74
CA TYR A 50 5.95 15.61 -2.96
C TYR A 50 6.64 14.26 -2.86
N GLY A 51 7.95 14.26 -2.91
CA GLY A 51 8.78 13.13 -2.51
C GLY A 51 8.86 13.01 -0.98
N GLY A 52 9.85 12.32 -0.53
CA GLY A 52 10.11 12.04 0.87
C GLY A 52 10.99 10.81 1.03
N VAL A 53 10.84 10.11 2.12
CA VAL A 53 11.63 8.92 2.42
C VAL A 53 10.69 7.75 2.71
N MET A 54 11.00 6.58 2.17
CA MET A 54 10.27 5.35 2.46
C MET A 54 11.23 4.17 2.65
N MET A 55 10.76 3.16 3.35
CA MET A 55 11.49 1.91 3.52
C MET A 55 11.22 1.00 2.32
N VAL A 56 12.27 0.63 1.60
CA VAL A 56 12.21 -0.32 0.48
C VAL A 56 13.12 -1.50 0.82
N ASP A 57 12.54 -2.67 1.01
CA ASP A 57 13.25 -3.91 1.35
C ASP A 57 14.26 -3.75 2.52
N GLY A 58 13.86 -2.99 3.54
CA GLY A 58 14.69 -2.72 4.71
C GLY A 58 15.72 -1.59 4.53
N VAL A 59 15.76 -0.94 3.37
CA VAL A 59 16.67 0.18 3.09
C VAL A 59 15.87 1.49 3.02
N LEU A 60 16.33 2.51 3.74
CA LEU A 60 15.75 3.84 3.67
C LEU A 60 16.06 4.47 2.30
N THR A 61 15.02 4.69 1.51
CA THR A 61 15.13 5.16 0.12
C THR A 61 14.49 6.54 -0.03
N THR A 62 15.22 7.47 -0.62
CA THR A 62 14.70 8.81 -0.92
C THR A 62 13.94 8.80 -2.24
N ILE A 63 12.70 9.29 -2.20
CA ILE A 63 11.85 9.51 -3.36
C ILE A 63 11.87 11.01 -3.68
N ALA A 64 12.26 11.38 -4.88
CA ALA A 64 12.26 12.78 -5.30
C ALA A 64 10.84 13.31 -5.55
N ASN A 65 10.66 14.64 -5.45
CA ASN A 65 9.48 15.30 -6.02
C ASN A 65 9.39 14.98 -7.51
N ASN A 66 8.19 14.76 -8.05
CA ASN A 66 8.10 14.59 -9.49
C ASN A 66 8.46 15.91 -10.23
N ALA A 67 9.42 15.81 -11.14
CA ALA A 67 9.83 16.95 -11.98
C ALA A 67 8.87 17.19 -13.16
N ALA A 68 8.29 16.12 -13.69
CA ALA A 68 7.29 16.15 -14.75
C ALA A 68 5.91 15.78 -14.20
N ALA A 69 4.86 16.41 -14.73
CA ALA A 69 3.50 16.10 -14.33
C ALA A 69 3.12 14.65 -14.62
N LEU A 70 2.42 14.02 -13.70
CA LEU A 70 1.65 12.83 -13.98
C LEU A 70 0.36 13.27 -14.68
N ALA A 71 0.28 13.10 -16.01
CA ALA A 71 -0.88 13.50 -16.81
C ALA A 71 -2.06 12.55 -16.53
N LEU A 72 -3.15 13.07 -15.96
CA LEU A 72 -4.36 12.31 -15.70
C LEU A 72 -5.18 12.13 -16.98
N THR A 73 -5.94 11.05 -17.04
CA THR A 73 -6.87 10.79 -18.15
C THR A 73 -8.12 11.66 -17.98
N ALA A 74 -8.51 12.38 -19.02
CA ALA A 74 -9.71 13.21 -19.04
C ALA A 74 -10.99 12.39 -18.92
N SER A 75 -12.03 12.97 -18.32
CA SER A 75 -13.39 12.39 -18.20
C SER A 75 -13.38 10.96 -17.62
N ALA A 76 -12.54 10.72 -16.61
CA ALA A 76 -12.33 9.42 -16.03
C ALA A 76 -12.11 9.49 -14.51
N THR A 77 -12.23 8.36 -13.83
CA THR A 77 -11.69 8.17 -12.50
C THR A 77 -10.26 7.67 -12.64
N ASN A 78 -9.31 8.42 -12.11
CA ASN A 78 -7.89 8.06 -12.11
C ASN A 78 -7.50 7.54 -10.72
N TYR A 79 -6.96 6.34 -10.68
CA TYR A 79 -6.40 5.69 -9.49
C TYR A 79 -4.90 5.94 -9.51
N ILE A 80 -4.44 6.88 -8.69
CA ILE A 80 -3.02 7.24 -8.56
C ILE A 80 -2.41 6.35 -7.49
N GLU A 81 -1.35 5.67 -7.83
CA GLU A 81 -0.74 4.64 -7.02
C GLU A 81 0.78 4.67 -7.11
N ALA A 82 1.47 4.11 -6.13
CA ALA A 82 2.91 3.89 -6.17
C ALA A 82 3.24 2.41 -6.10
N THR A 83 4.31 2.02 -6.75
CA THR A 83 4.91 0.70 -6.53
C THR A 83 5.59 0.64 -5.15
N ARG A 84 5.95 -0.55 -4.68
CA ARG A 84 6.69 -0.76 -3.43
C ARG A 84 8.08 -0.11 -3.44
N VAL A 85 8.60 0.24 -4.60
CA VAL A 85 9.88 0.96 -4.75
C VAL A 85 9.69 2.46 -5.02
N GLY A 86 8.48 2.97 -4.88
CA GLY A 86 8.19 4.40 -4.93
C GLY A 86 7.95 4.99 -6.32
N VAL A 87 7.79 4.18 -7.36
CA VAL A 87 7.42 4.67 -8.70
C VAL A 87 5.93 4.95 -8.75
N VAL A 88 5.56 6.20 -9.01
CA VAL A 88 4.16 6.65 -9.08
C VAL A 88 3.62 6.50 -10.49
N SER A 89 2.43 5.93 -10.59
CA SER A 89 1.68 5.75 -11.83
C SER A 89 0.19 6.02 -11.63
N LYS A 90 -0.59 5.92 -12.68
CA LYS A 90 -2.06 5.99 -12.62
C LYS A 90 -2.67 4.98 -13.58
N ASN A 91 -3.87 4.53 -13.26
CA ASN A 91 -4.73 3.79 -14.18
C ASN A 91 -6.18 4.27 -14.06
N THR A 92 -7.07 3.78 -14.89
CA THR A 92 -8.48 4.22 -14.92
C THR A 92 -9.48 3.12 -14.58
N THR A 93 -9.00 1.94 -14.20
CA THR A 93 -9.87 0.79 -13.87
C THR A 93 -9.98 0.59 -12.36
N ALA A 94 -8.86 0.42 -11.68
CA ALA A 94 -8.77 0.22 -10.23
C ALA A 94 -7.31 0.41 -9.78
N PHE A 95 -7.04 0.38 -8.49
CA PHE A 95 -5.66 0.24 -8.00
C PHE A 95 -5.10 -1.13 -8.40
N THR A 96 -3.86 -1.14 -8.88
CA THR A 96 -3.16 -2.38 -9.23
C THR A 96 -2.92 -3.21 -7.97
N PRO A 97 -3.25 -4.50 -7.95
CA PRO A 97 -2.92 -5.36 -6.80
C PRO A 97 -1.44 -5.27 -6.44
N GLY A 98 -1.15 -5.01 -5.16
CA GLY A 98 0.22 -4.86 -4.65
C GLY A 98 0.81 -3.46 -4.76
N SER A 99 0.13 -2.52 -5.39
CA SER A 99 0.50 -1.10 -5.35
C SER A 99 0.11 -0.46 -4.02
N ILE A 100 0.66 0.72 -3.76
CA ILE A 100 0.30 1.58 -2.64
C ILE A 100 -0.74 2.58 -3.17
N PRO A 101 -2.01 2.52 -2.74
CA PRO A 101 -3.01 3.50 -3.13
C PRO A 101 -2.62 4.89 -2.62
N LEU A 102 -2.68 5.89 -3.49
CA LEU A 102 -2.37 7.28 -3.12
C LEU A 102 -3.60 8.18 -3.20
N TYR A 103 -4.22 8.25 -4.37
CA TYR A 103 -5.40 9.08 -4.57
C TYR A 103 -6.36 8.45 -5.59
N THR A 104 -7.63 8.70 -5.38
CA THR A 104 -8.65 8.57 -6.42
C THR A 104 -8.99 9.97 -6.91
N ALA A 105 -8.75 10.28 -8.18
CA ALA A 105 -9.01 11.59 -8.77
C ALA A 105 -10.03 11.47 -9.90
N VAL A 106 -11.15 12.16 -9.77
CA VAL A 106 -12.18 12.26 -10.80
C VAL A 106 -11.88 13.49 -11.65
N THR A 107 -11.87 13.30 -12.96
CA THR A 107 -11.55 14.37 -13.93
C THR A 107 -12.73 14.66 -14.85
N GLY A 108 -12.92 15.94 -15.16
CA GLY A 108 -13.68 16.40 -16.31
C GLY A 108 -12.83 16.42 -17.58
N ALA A 109 -13.32 17.09 -18.59
CA ALA A 109 -12.61 17.18 -19.89
C ALA A 109 -11.22 17.85 -19.79
N ALA A 110 -11.04 18.80 -18.88
CA ALA A 110 -9.82 19.59 -18.80
C ALA A 110 -9.25 19.77 -17.39
N THR A 111 -9.98 19.36 -16.35
CA THR A 111 -9.58 19.61 -14.95
C THR A 111 -9.94 18.45 -14.05
N VAL A 112 -9.23 18.36 -12.91
CA VAL A 112 -9.64 17.51 -11.78
C VAL A 112 -10.86 18.15 -11.10
N THR A 113 -11.97 17.42 -11.03
CA THR A 113 -13.22 17.87 -10.42
C THR A 113 -13.29 17.55 -8.93
N SER A 114 -12.75 16.41 -8.53
CA SER A 114 -12.62 16.01 -7.13
C SER A 114 -11.50 15.00 -6.95
N TYR A 115 -11.03 14.84 -5.73
CA TYR A 115 -10.10 13.76 -5.39
C TYR A 115 -10.30 13.32 -3.93
N THR A 116 -9.92 12.08 -3.67
CA THR A 116 -9.89 11.50 -2.31
C THR A 116 -8.47 11.03 -2.02
N ASP A 117 -7.93 11.42 -0.87
CA ASP A 117 -6.65 10.93 -0.37
C ASP A 117 -6.83 9.51 0.18
N GLN A 118 -6.13 8.55 -0.40
CA GLN A 118 -6.17 7.14 -0.02
C GLN A 118 -4.90 6.71 0.74
N ARG A 119 -3.97 7.65 0.98
CA ARG A 119 -2.76 7.34 1.71
C ARG A 119 -3.10 7.02 3.16
N ALA A 120 -2.69 5.88 3.61
CA ALA A 120 -2.89 5.45 4.99
C ALA A 120 -1.54 5.28 5.70
N TRP A 121 -1.44 5.79 6.91
CA TRP A 121 -0.25 5.70 7.77
C TRP A 121 -0.09 4.32 8.37
N VAL A 122 -1.20 3.70 8.71
CA VAL A 122 -1.30 2.36 9.24
C VAL A 122 -2.43 1.70 8.48
N GLN A 123 -2.15 0.60 7.82
CA GLN A 123 -3.21 -0.26 7.29
C GLN A 123 -3.59 -1.25 8.40
N PRO A 124 -4.76 -1.10 9.03
CA PRO A 124 -5.21 -1.99 10.11
C PRO A 124 -5.25 -3.46 9.70
N GLU A 125 -5.46 -3.72 8.44
CA GLU A 125 -5.48 -5.03 7.79
C GLU A 125 -4.15 -5.78 7.93
N HIS A 126 -3.03 -5.07 8.11
CA HIS A 126 -1.72 -5.69 8.37
C HIS A 126 -1.56 -6.24 9.78
N ILE A 127 -2.44 -5.86 10.71
CA ILE A 127 -2.29 -6.21 12.13
C ILE A 127 -3.08 -7.48 12.48
N THR A 128 -4.15 -7.80 11.73
CA THR A 128 -5.05 -8.90 12.10
C THR A 128 -5.81 -9.54 10.93
N SER A 129 -5.41 -9.37 9.68
CA SER A 129 -6.18 -9.93 8.58
C SER A 129 -6.03 -11.46 8.50
N MET A 130 -7.15 -12.16 8.62
CA MET A 130 -7.27 -13.55 8.25
C MET A 130 -7.60 -13.65 6.77
N ALA A 131 -6.73 -14.27 6.00
CA ALA A 131 -7.03 -14.63 4.61
C ALA A 131 -7.52 -16.07 4.53
N SER A 132 -8.56 -16.31 3.75
CA SER A 132 -9.04 -17.66 3.45
C SER A 132 -8.74 -18.00 2.00
N VAL A 133 -8.22 -19.19 1.77
CA VAL A 133 -7.84 -19.68 0.44
C VAL A 133 -8.46 -21.04 0.20
N ALA A 134 -9.30 -21.15 -0.83
CA ALA A 134 -9.85 -22.44 -1.25
C ALA A 134 -8.79 -23.23 -2.02
N VAL A 135 -8.41 -24.38 -1.49
CA VAL A 135 -7.47 -25.33 -2.10
C VAL A 135 -8.18 -26.64 -2.31
N THR A 136 -8.43 -27.02 -3.56
CA THR A 136 -9.25 -28.21 -3.87
C THR A 136 -8.59 -29.11 -4.91
N THR A 137 -8.67 -28.74 -6.18
CA THR A 137 -8.26 -29.56 -7.33
C THR A 137 -6.95 -29.17 -7.96
N ALA A 138 -6.42 -27.96 -7.64
CA ALA A 138 -5.22 -27.40 -8.20
C ALA A 138 -4.34 -26.72 -7.12
N ASP A 139 -3.08 -26.51 -7.45
CA ASP A 139 -2.19 -25.65 -6.68
C ASP A 139 -2.68 -24.20 -6.73
N VAL A 140 -2.46 -23.44 -5.67
CA VAL A 140 -2.93 -22.05 -5.56
C VAL A 140 -1.73 -21.14 -5.30
N THR A 141 -1.62 -20.08 -6.08
CA THR A 141 -0.70 -18.99 -5.79
C THR A 141 -1.46 -17.89 -5.07
N LEU A 142 -0.95 -17.46 -3.90
CA LEU A 142 -1.56 -16.37 -3.15
C LEU A 142 -1.54 -15.08 -3.98
N ASN A 143 -2.68 -14.41 -4.03
CA ASN A 143 -2.72 -13.03 -4.50
C ASN A 143 -2.18 -12.08 -3.42
N ASP A 144 -1.94 -10.82 -3.79
CA ASP A 144 -1.37 -9.83 -2.87
C ASP A 144 -2.21 -9.58 -1.62
N ALA A 145 -3.54 -9.60 -1.73
CA ALA A 145 -4.43 -9.42 -0.59
C ALA A 145 -4.31 -10.60 0.39
N GLN A 146 -4.27 -11.82 -0.11
CA GLN A 146 -4.07 -13.02 0.70
C GLN A 146 -2.67 -13.07 1.33
N ALA A 147 -1.65 -12.66 0.58
CA ALA A 147 -0.27 -12.66 1.05
C ALA A 147 0.02 -11.58 2.12
N ARG A 148 -0.83 -10.58 2.26
CA ARG A 148 -0.74 -9.56 3.33
C ARG A 148 -1.33 -10.03 4.66
N GLY A 149 -2.11 -11.11 4.67
CA GLY A 149 -2.69 -11.67 5.90
C GLY A 149 -1.62 -12.22 6.83
N SER A 150 -1.72 -11.89 8.12
CA SER A 150 -0.89 -12.50 9.17
C SER A 150 -1.31 -13.93 9.48
N TYR A 151 -2.56 -14.27 9.17
CA TYR A 151 -3.11 -15.62 9.31
C TYR A 151 -3.71 -16.05 7.98
N LEU A 152 -3.35 -17.25 7.55
CA LEU A 152 -3.84 -17.86 6.34
C LEU A 152 -4.59 -19.16 6.69
N THR A 153 -5.86 -19.23 6.33
CA THR A 153 -6.64 -20.46 6.47
C THR A 153 -6.88 -21.08 5.10
N THR A 154 -6.55 -22.32 4.92
CA THR A 154 -6.96 -23.06 3.73
C THR A 154 -8.27 -23.79 3.95
N THR A 155 -9.10 -23.90 2.91
CA THR A 155 -10.42 -24.55 2.96
C THR A 155 -10.65 -25.41 1.73
N GLY A 156 -11.64 -26.27 1.79
CA GLY A 156 -12.07 -27.10 0.68
C GLY A 156 -11.63 -28.56 0.78
N ALA A 157 -12.26 -29.44 0.00
CA ALA A 157 -11.92 -30.84 -0.09
C ALA A 157 -10.78 -31.07 -1.09
N LEU A 158 -9.66 -31.59 -0.61
CA LEU A 158 -8.51 -31.92 -1.44
C LEU A 158 -8.78 -33.17 -2.26
N THR A 159 -8.49 -33.11 -3.57
CA THR A 159 -8.55 -34.24 -4.49
C THR A 159 -7.17 -34.87 -4.77
N GLY A 160 -6.11 -34.30 -4.19
CA GLY A 160 -4.72 -34.73 -4.30
C GLY A 160 -3.84 -33.84 -3.40
N ASN A 161 -2.59 -34.19 -3.26
CA ASN A 161 -1.63 -33.30 -2.59
C ASN A 161 -1.52 -31.99 -3.36
N ARG A 162 -1.57 -30.86 -2.67
CA ARG A 162 -1.60 -29.53 -3.29
C ARG A 162 -0.56 -28.62 -2.69
N ASN A 163 -0.14 -27.63 -3.49
CA ASN A 163 0.79 -26.59 -3.06
C ASN A 163 0.04 -25.25 -2.94
N VAL A 164 0.38 -24.50 -1.90
CA VAL A 164 0.08 -23.08 -1.78
C VAL A 164 1.37 -22.32 -1.99
N ILE A 165 1.43 -21.58 -3.08
CA ILE A 165 2.61 -20.80 -3.46
C ILE A 165 2.53 -19.45 -2.77
N VAL A 166 3.47 -19.18 -1.89
CA VAL A 166 3.62 -17.93 -1.15
C VAL A 166 4.71 -17.06 -1.76
N PRO A 167 4.64 -15.72 -1.63
CA PRO A 167 5.73 -14.84 -2.05
C PRO A 167 7.04 -15.14 -1.31
N ASN A 168 8.17 -14.79 -1.91
CA ASN A 168 9.44 -14.80 -1.22
C ASN A 168 9.38 -13.89 0.02
N ASN A 169 9.98 -14.35 1.12
CA ASN A 169 9.97 -13.65 2.41
C ASN A 169 8.58 -13.45 3.04
N TRP A 170 7.58 -14.23 2.63
CA TRP A 170 6.29 -14.24 3.30
C TRP A 170 6.43 -14.72 4.76
N GLN A 171 5.77 -14.00 5.67
CA GLN A 171 5.72 -14.34 7.09
C GLN A 171 4.27 -14.37 7.52
N GLY A 172 3.84 -15.47 8.10
CA GLY A 172 2.48 -15.63 8.58
C GLY A 172 2.27 -16.98 9.26
N THR A 173 1.14 -17.09 9.93
CA THR A 173 0.68 -18.34 10.52
C THR A 173 -0.34 -19.00 9.60
N VAL A 174 -0.20 -20.29 9.40
CA VAL A 174 -1.11 -21.08 8.54
C VAL A 174 -1.94 -22.01 9.40
N PHE A 175 -3.22 -22.10 9.05
CA PHE A 175 -4.12 -23.12 9.59
C PHE A 175 -4.77 -23.89 8.43
N CYS A 176 -4.46 -25.18 8.32
CA CYS A 176 -5.02 -26.04 7.28
C CYS A 176 -6.36 -26.59 7.71
N ASN A 177 -7.45 -26.01 7.21
CA ASN A 177 -8.82 -26.46 7.42
C ASN A 177 -9.41 -27.13 6.16
N ASN A 178 -8.57 -27.87 5.43
CA ASN A 178 -9.01 -28.69 4.32
C ASN A 178 -9.61 -30.01 4.81
N SER A 179 -10.38 -30.69 3.95
CA SER A 179 -10.85 -32.06 4.18
C SER A 179 -10.29 -33.02 3.13
N GLY A 180 -10.36 -34.31 3.41
CA GLY A 180 -9.81 -35.36 2.56
C GLY A 180 -8.53 -35.99 3.13
N ALA A 181 -7.96 -36.97 2.44
CA ALA A 181 -6.79 -37.74 2.90
C ALA A 181 -5.44 -37.15 2.39
N PHE A 182 -5.48 -36.00 1.74
CA PHE A 182 -4.32 -35.40 1.10
C PHE A 182 -3.69 -34.30 1.95
N THR A 183 -2.50 -33.82 1.53
CA THR A 183 -1.73 -32.81 2.26
C THR A 183 -1.64 -31.48 1.49
N THR A 184 -1.44 -30.40 2.22
CA THR A 184 -1.13 -29.07 1.68
C THR A 184 0.32 -28.72 1.99
N THR A 185 1.09 -28.35 0.97
CA THR A 185 2.47 -27.88 1.11
C THR A 185 2.55 -26.39 0.86
N PHE A 186 3.05 -25.62 1.81
CA PHE A 186 3.31 -24.20 1.65
C PHE A 186 4.75 -23.99 1.18
N LYS A 187 4.94 -23.33 0.06
CA LYS A 187 6.26 -23.16 -0.55
C LYS A 187 6.34 -21.84 -1.34
N THR A 188 7.53 -21.34 -1.54
CA THR A 188 7.79 -20.34 -2.59
C THR A 188 7.83 -21.02 -3.96
N ALA A 189 7.75 -20.24 -5.04
CA ALA A 189 7.73 -20.81 -6.39
C ALA A 189 8.90 -21.79 -6.65
N ALA A 190 10.11 -21.48 -6.15
CA ALA A 190 11.32 -22.28 -6.31
C ALA A 190 11.66 -23.17 -5.10
N GLY A 191 10.97 -23.03 -3.97
CA GLY A 191 11.29 -23.73 -2.73
C GLY A 191 10.67 -25.13 -2.64
N SER A 192 11.18 -25.97 -1.74
CA SER A 192 10.63 -27.30 -1.42
C SER A 192 9.39 -27.22 -0.53
N GLY A 193 9.32 -26.20 0.34
CA GLY A 193 8.20 -25.94 1.21
C GLY A 193 8.08 -26.78 2.47
N VAL A 194 6.99 -26.54 3.19
CA VAL A 194 6.63 -27.25 4.43
C VAL A 194 5.25 -27.87 4.27
N VAL A 195 5.14 -29.15 4.57
CA VAL A 195 3.86 -29.86 4.59
C VAL A 195 3.14 -29.55 5.89
N VAL A 196 1.91 -29.08 5.80
CA VAL A 196 1.06 -28.83 6.97
C VAL A 196 -0.07 -29.84 6.98
N ALA A 197 -0.22 -30.50 8.12
CA ALA A 197 -1.30 -31.46 8.30
C ALA A 197 -2.64 -30.73 8.48
N GLN A 198 -3.73 -31.40 8.13
CA GLN A 198 -5.09 -30.89 8.33
C GLN A 198 -5.38 -30.68 9.82
N GLY A 199 -6.06 -29.58 10.14
CA GLY A 199 -6.40 -29.21 11.50
C GLY A 199 -5.20 -28.66 12.32
N LYS A 200 -4.12 -28.26 11.65
CA LYS A 200 -2.91 -27.68 12.24
C LYS A 200 -2.63 -26.31 11.65
#